data_f78e9d41818b966a276c0db8223df1b7
#
_entry.id   f78e9d41818b966a276c0db8223df1b7
#
_cell.length_a   1.000
_cell.length_b   1.000
_cell.length_c   1.000
_cell.angle_alpha   90.00
_cell.angle_beta   90.00
_cell.angle_gamma   90.00
#
_symmetry.space_group_name_H-M   'P 1'
#
loop_
_entity.id
_entity.type
_entity.pdbx_description
1 polymer ?
#
loop_
_entity_poly.entity_id
_entity_poly.type
_entity_poly.pdbx_seq_one_letter_code
_entity_poly.pdbx_strand_id
1 'polypeptide(L)'
;MISLKYFDMTRLRLAQCSKFHGDVLKAAVDYNIAYTETEYYRLAYEAFKTGLTNYYHLDLEPVQSASKDLERIFRIFLRQLKSASISINSQKSESALKLLGILDYKSFFATSNRGKRNICIANFFDKLKELSADIVALAGVDDECKVLEEVYYKFYNEYRITSGEFREGAKSKSQALKQEVNKKFVEFVEFINALINVSHDENLYSDFCNVVNGYISDAITTIRQCRAQRARRKREREDRAQG
;
A
#
# COMPACT_ATOMS: atom_id res chain seq x y z
N MET A 1 -13.77 13.37 40.76
CA MET A 1 -13.42 12.02 40.24
C MET A 1 -12.97 12.13 38.80
N ILE A 2 -11.75 11.68 38.49
CA ILE A 2 -11.18 11.70 37.13
C ILE A 2 -11.47 10.33 36.52
N SER A 3 -12.06 10.31 35.32
CA SER A 3 -12.38 9.08 34.57
C SER A 3 -11.72 9.09 33.19
N LEU A 4 -11.55 7.94 32.59
CA LEU A 4 -11.12 7.80 31.21
C LEU A 4 -12.22 8.26 30.25
N LYS A 5 -11.83 9.03 29.23
CA LYS A 5 -12.72 9.58 28.21
C LYS A 5 -12.87 8.65 27.03
N TYR A 6 -13.97 8.82 26.30
CA TYR A 6 -14.22 8.15 25.02
C TYR A 6 -14.01 9.10 23.85
N PHE A 7 -13.60 8.55 22.73
CA PHE A 7 -13.57 9.28 21.46
C PHE A 7 -13.72 8.32 20.26
N ASP A 8 -14.07 8.87 19.10
CA ASP A 8 -14.25 8.10 17.86
C ASP A 8 -12.90 7.74 17.22
N MET A 9 -12.35 6.59 17.61
CA MET A 9 -11.07 6.05 17.10
C MET A 9 -11.15 5.55 15.67
N THR A 10 -12.35 5.36 15.10
CA THR A 10 -12.51 4.88 13.72
C THR A 10 -11.84 5.80 12.72
N ARG A 11 -11.71 7.08 13.05
CA ARG A 11 -11.12 8.14 12.25
C ARG A 11 -9.60 8.22 12.27
N LEU A 12 -8.93 7.54 13.19
CA LEU A 12 -7.48 7.42 13.17
C LEU A 12 -7.02 6.60 11.97
N ARG A 13 -5.91 7.00 11.34
CA ARG A 13 -5.24 6.16 10.35
C ARG A 13 -4.58 4.96 11.05
N LEU A 14 -4.29 3.89 10.31
CA LEU A 14 -3.70 2.66 10.88
C LEU A 14 -2.46 2.96 11.75
N ALA A 15 -1.49 3.72 11.25
CA ALA A 15 -0.29 4.08 12.01
C ALA A 15 -0.58 4.94 13.25
N GLN A 16 -1.53 5.88 13.16
CA GLN A 16 -1.95 6.72 14.29
C GLN A 16 -2.67 5.89 15.36
N CYS A 17 -3.50 4.94 14.91
CA CYS A 17 -4.19 4.00 15.79
C CYS A 17 -3.18 3.11 16.52
N SER A 18 -2.20 2.55 15.81
CA SER A 18 -1.13 1.75 16.42
C SER A 18 -0.34 2.52 17.46
N LYS A 19 0.04 3.77 17.15
CA LYS A 19 0.75 4.62 18.10
C LYS A 19 -0.09 4.88 19.35
N PHE A 20 -1.36 5.28 19.18
CA PHE A 20 -2.26 5.57 20.30
C PHE A 20 -2.40 4.37 21.26
N HIS A 21 -2.73 3.18 20.73
CA HIS A 21 -2.87 1.98 21.56
C HIS A 21 -1.55 1.55 22.21
N GLY A 22 -0.42 1.71 21.51
CA GLY A 22 0.90 1.44 22.09
C GLY A 22 1.23 2.36 23.26
N ASP A 23 0.94 3.66 23.13
CA ASP A 23 1.16 4.65 24.20
C ASP A 23 0.27 4.37 25.43
N VAL A 24 -1.01 3.99 25.22
CA VAL A 24 -1.94 3.60 26.30
C VAL A 24 -1.46 2.35 27.03
N LEU A 25 -1.06 1.29 26.29
CA LEU A 25 -0.59 0.05 26.91
C LEU A 25 0.74 0.26 27.66
N LYS A 26 1.61 1.12 27.16
CA LYS A 26 2.82 1.51 27.88
C LYS A 26 2.45 2.20 29.21
N ALA A 27 1.53 3.15 29.19
CA ALA A 27 1.06 3.79 30.42
C ALA A 27 0.44 2.76 31.38
N ALA A 28 -0.32 1.78 30.88
CA ALA A 28 -0.88 0.73 31.72
C ALA A 28 0.24 -0.07 32.45
N VAL A 29 1.35 -0.34 31.79
CA VAL A 29 2.53 -0.97 32.42
C VAL A 29 3.19 -0.03 33.43
N ASP A 30 3.43 1.23 33.06
CA ASP A 30 4.11 2.22 33.89
C ASP A 30 3.33 2.49 35.20
N TYR A 31 2.00 2.37 35.18
CA TYR A 31 1.12 2.57 36.35
C TYR A 31 0.61 1.24 36.95
N ASN A 32 1.20 0.09 36.62
CA ASN A 32 0.85 -1.23 37.16
C ASN A 32 -0.63 -1.62 36.98
N ILE A 33 -1.25 -1.23 35.88
CA ILE A 33 -2.62 -1.61 35.54
C ILE A 33 -2.61 -3.03 34.97
N ALA A 34 -2.53 -4.05 35.82
CA ALA A 34 -2.35 -5.45 35.46
C ALA A 34 -3.62 -6.26 35.73
N TYR A 35 -4.62 -6.13 34.86
CA TYR A 35 -5.90 -6.87 34.92
C TYR A 35 -6.08 -7.76 33.69
N THR A 36 -7.03 -8.69 33.76
CA THR A 36 -7.38 -9.58 32.64
C THR A 36 -7.82 -8.78 31.43
N GLU A 37 -8.55 -7.69 31.60
CA GLU A 37 -9.01 -6.77 30.56
C GLU A 37 -7.84 -6.06 29.90
N THR A 38 -6.82 -5.67 30.65
CA THR A 38 -5.56 -5.11 30.14
C THR A 38 -4.85 -6.14 29.25
N GLU A 39 -4.83 -7.40 29.66
CA GLU A 39 -4.21 -8.49 28.89
C GLU A 39 -4.98 -8.78 27.58
N TYR A 40 -6.31 -8.83 27.61
CA TYR A 40 -7.11 -8.97 26.39
C TYR A 40 -6.90 -7.79 25.41
N TYR A 41 -6.81 -6.59 25.94
CA TYR A 41 -6.49 -5.41 25.14
C TYR A 41 -5.08 -5.49 24.55
N ARG A 42 -4.09 -5.92 25.30
CA ARG A 42 -2.71 -6.12 24.84
C ARG A 42 -2.63 -7.16 23.72
N LEU A 43 -3.29 -8.30 23.86
CA LEU A 43 -3.32 -9.35 22.83
C LEU A 43 -3.95 -8.85 21.52
N ALA A 44 -5.04 -8.10 21.59
CA ALA A 44 -5.66 -7.50 20.41
C ALA A 44 -4.72 -6.47 19.74
N TYR A 45 -3.99 -5.69 20.52
CA TYR A 45 -2.99 -4.75 20.00
C TYR A 45 -1.82 -5.45 19.32
N GLU A 46 -1.27 -6.51 19.88
CA GLU A 46 -0.16 -7.26 19.26
C GLU A 46 -0.61 -7.91 17.94
N ALA A 47 -1.82 -8.45 17.88
CA ALA A 47 -2.41 -8.96 16.63
C ALA A 47 -2.54 -7.85 15.58
N PHE A 48 -3.02 -6.67 15.97
CA PHE A 48 -3.13 -5.51 15.09
C PHE A 48 -1.76 -5.02 14.61
N LYS A 49 -0.77 -4.91 15.51
CA LYS A 49 0.59 -4.51 15.20
C LYS A 49 1.25 -5.46 14.20
N THR A 50 1.10 -6.77 14.39
CA THR A 50 1.58 -7.80 13.47
C THR A 50 0.91 -7.68 12.09
N GLY A 51 -0.42 -7.52 12.05
CA GLY A 51 -1.17 -7.32 10.80
C GLY A 51 -0.73 -6.04 10.09
N LEU A 52 -0.44 -4.98 10.82
CA LEU A 52 0.04 -3.71 10.30
C LEU A 52 1.47 -3.82 9.75
N THR A 53 2.35 -4.54 10.45
CA THR A 53 3.70 -4.86 9.98
C THR A 53 3.63 -5.60 8.65
N ASN A 54 2.83 -6.65 8.55
CA ASN A 54 2.62 -7.39 7.31
C ASN A 54 2.06 -6.52 6.17
N TYR A 55 1.19 -5.56 6.48
CA TYR A 55 0.67 -4.62 5.49
C TYR A 55 1.73 -3.63 4.97
N TYR A 56 2.61 -3.12 5.83
CA TYR A 56 3.65 -2.16 5.45
C TYR A 56 4.92 -2.81 4.91
N HIS A 57 5.24 -4.04 5.32
CA HIS A 57 6.38 -4.83 4.85
C HIS A 57 6.06 -5.71 3.63
N LEU A 58 5.00 -5.40 2.87
CA LEU A 58 4.93 -5.86 1.49
C LEU A 58 6.18 -5.35 0.79
N ASP A 59 7.16 -6.24 0.68
CA ASP A 59 8.46 -5.91 0.11
C ASP A 59 8.26 -5.42 -1.34
N LEU A 60 8.57 -4.16 -1.58
CA LEU A 60 8.46 -3.55 -2.91
C LEU A 60 9.78 -3.66 -3.69
N GLU A 61 10.87 -4.10 -3.09
CA GLU A 61 12.17 -4.24 -3.78
C GLU A 61 12.11 -5.20 -4.98
N PRO A 62 11.54 -6.42 -4.86
CA PRO A 62 11.46 -7.34 -5.98
C PRO A 62 10.75 -6.74 -7.19
N VAL A 63 9.59 -6.10 -6.99
CA VAL A 63 8.86 -5.46 -8.09
C VAL A 63 9.57 -4.22 -8.63
N GLN A 64 10.34 -3.51 -7.81
CA GLN A 64 11.15 -2.38 -8.28
C GLN A 64 12.31 -2.85 -9.15
N SER A 65 13.02 -3.89 -8.71
CA SER A 65 14.08 -4.53 -9.48
C SER A 65 13.56 -5.07 -10.81
N ALA A 66 12.51 -5.89 -10.78
CA ALA A 66 11.88 -6.44 -11.98
C ALA A 66 11.37 -5.36 -12.95
N SER A 67 10.85 -4.23 -12.42
CA SER A 67 10.43 -3.09 -13.25
C SER A 67 11.59 -2.39 -13.95
N LYS A 68 12.76 -2.27 -13.28
CA LYS A 68 13.98 -1.71 -13.88
C LYS A 68 14.54 -2.65 -14.96
N ASP A 69 14.55 -3.94 -14.68
CA ASP A 69 14.98 -4.96 -15.65
C ASP A 69 14.09 -4.95 -16.88
N LEU A 70 12.77 -4.92 -16.71
CA LEU A 70 11.81 -4.81 -17.81
C LEU A 70 12.07 -3.56 -18.66
N GLU A 71 12.26 -2.40 -18.03
CA GLU A 71 12.55 -1.17 -18.76
C GLU A 71 13.87 -1.26 -19.53
N ARG A 72 14.90 -1.84 -18.94
CA ARG A 72 16.22 -2.03 -19.59
C ARG A 72 16.12 -2.94 -20.81
N ILE A 73 15.49 -4.11 -20.66
CA ILE A 73 15.34 -5.09 -21.75
C ILE A 73 14.44 -4.54 -22.85
N PHE A 74 13.33 -3.86 -22.49
CA PHE A 74 12.45 -3.23 -23.47
C PHE A 74 13.17 -2.15 -24.30
N ARG A 75 14.09 -1.38 -23.71
CA ARG A 75 14.94 -0.44 -24.46
C ARG A 75 15.88 -1.13 -25.44
N ILE A 76 16.45 -2.26 -25.06
CA ILE A 76 17.31 -3.07 -25.94
C ILE A 76 16.49 -3.60 -27.12
N PHE A 77 15.36 -4.26 -26.85
CA PHE A 77 14.46 -4.77 -27.86
C PHE A 77 14.00 -3.69 -28.85
N LEU A 78 13.55 -2.54 -28.35
CA LEU A 78 13.14 -1.41 -29.20
C LEU A 78 14.30 -0.89 -30.06
N ARG A 79 15.53 -0.85 -29.55
CA ARG A 79 16.71 -0.43 -30.30
C ARG A 79 16.99 -1.41 -31.44
N GLN A 80 16.91 -2.71 -31.18
CA GLN A 80 17.12 -3.75 -32.22
C GLN A 80 16.03 -3.68 -33.29
N LEU A 81 14.75 -3.53 -32.90
CA LEU A 81 13.67 -3.33 -33.86
C LEU A 81 13.88 -2.09 -34.75
N LYS A 82 14.28 -0.97 -34.18
CA LYS A 82 14.58 0.24 -34.95
C LYS A 82 15.77 0.04 -35.88
N SER A 83 16.79 -0.69 -35.47
CA SER A 83 17.91 -1.05 -36.34
C SER A 83 17.46 -1.98 -37.46
N ALA A 84 16.65 -2.98 -37.16
CA ALA A 84 16.13 -3.90 -38.17
C ALA A 84 15.21 -3.20 -39.20
N SER A 85 14.44 -2.18 -38.78
CA SER A 85 13.51 -1.44 -39.65
C SER A 85 14.20 -0.61 -40.75
N ILE A 86 15.49 -0.34 -40.61
CA ILE A 86 16.30 0.34 -41.64
C ILE A 86 17.24 -0.64 -42.38
N SER A 87 17.03 -1.94 -42.27
CA SER A 87 17.83 -2.96 -42.94
C SER A 87 17.67 -2.88 -44.48
N ILE A 88 18.76 -3.15 -45.19
CA ILE A 88 18.74 -3.31 -46.66
C ILE A 88 17.89 -4.53 -47.07
N ASN A 89 17.79 -5.53 -46.23
CA ASN A 89 16.89 -6.68 -46.45
C ASN A 89 15.44 -6.22 -46.25
N SER A 90 14.68 -6.17 -47.33
CA SER A 90 13.28 -5.70 -47.35
C SER A 90 12.38 -6.51 -46.44
N GLN A 91 12.51 -7.83 -46.41
CA GLN A 91 11.71 -8.72 -45.57
C GLN A 91 11.96 -8.47 -44.08
N LYS A 92 13.24 -8.28 -43.69
CA LYS A 92 13.62 -7.93 -42.33
C LYS A 92 13.08 -6.55 -41.94
N SER A 93 13.21 -5.58 -42.84
CA SER A 93 12.72 -4.22 -42.61
C SER A 93 11.20 -4.18 -42.46
N GLU A 94 10.44 -4.83 -43.33
CA GLU A 94 8.98 -4.89 -43.27
C GLU A 94 8.48 -5.57 -41.99
N SER A 95 9.10 -6.70 -41.63
CA SER A 95 8.76 -7.43 -40.40
C SER A 95 9.01 -6.58 -39.14
N ALA A 96 10.14 -5.88 -39.08
CA ALA A 96 10.44 -4.97 -37.96
C ALA A 96 9.50 -3.77 -37.90
N LEU A 97 9.07 -3.20 -39.03
CA LEU A 97 8.08 -2.12 -39.07
C LEU A 97 6.70 -2.59 -38.58
N LYS A 98 6.26 -3.80 -38.93
CA LYS A 98 5.03 -4.40 -38.41
C LYS A 98 5.09 -4.54 -36.88
N LEU A 99 6.20 -5.07 -36.35
CA LEU A 99 6.40 -5.20 -34.92
C LEU A 99 6.43 -3.83 -34.20
N LEU A 100 7.07 -2.82 -34.76
CA LEU A 100 7.05 -1.45 -34.25
C LEU A 100 5.64 -0.85 -34.27
N GLY A 101 4.82 -1.20 -35.26
CA GLY A 101 3.43 -0.72 -35.39
C GLY A 101 2.50 -1.20 -34.25
N ILE A 102 2.74 -2.41 -33.72
CA ILE A 102 1.95 -2.96 -32.61
C ILE A 102 2.52 -2.61 -31.23
N LEU A 103 3.75 -2.08 -31.16
CA LEU A 103 4.47 -1.80 -29.92
C LEU A 103 4.20 -0.35 -29.46
N ASP A 104 3.40 -0.19 -28.40
CA ASP A 104 3.13 1.13 -27.83
C ASP A 104 4.27 1.59 -26.88
N TYR A 105 5.46 1.75 -27.48
CA TYR A 105 6.65 2.19 -26.74
C TYR A 105 6.55 3.64 -26.22
N LYS A 106 5.77 4.50 -26.88
CA LYS A 106 5.58 5.89 -26.45
C LYS A 106 4.86 5.94 -25.12
N SER A 107 3.73 5.24 -24.99
CA SER A 107 2.97 5.14 -23.74
C SER A 107 3.77 4.45 -22.63
N PHE A 108 4.56 3.42 -22.98
CA PHE A 108 5.41 2.74 -22.01
C PHE A 108 6.43 3.69 -21.35
N PHE A 109 7.11 4.53 -22.11
CA PHE A 109 8.11 5.47 -21.58
C PHE A 109 7.50 6.76 -21.04
N ALA A 110 6.29 7.14 -21.45
CA ALA A 110 5.62 8.34 -20.94
C ALA A 110 5.08 8.19 -19.51
N THR A 111 5.07 6.96 -18.98
CA THR A 111 4.49 6.70 -17.66
C THR A 111 5.46 6.04 -16.70
N SER A 112 5.44 6.48 -15.43
CA SER A 112 6.06 5.75 -14.30
C SER A 112 5.09 4.76 -13.65
N ASN A 113 3.83 4.72 -14.08
CA ASN A 113 2.81 3.83 -13.53
C ASN A 113 3.04 2.40 -14.02
N ARG A 114 3.37 1.50 -13.08
CA ARG A 114 3.66 0.08 -13.36
C ARG A 114 2.50 -0.66 -14.01
N GLY A 115 1.25 -0.37 -13.61
CA GLY A 115 0.06 -0.96 -14.22
C GLY A 115 -0.10 -0.58 -15.69
N LYS A 116 0.14 0.68 -16.05
CA LYS A 116 0.12 1.13 -17.44
C LYS A 116 1.24 0.48 -18.27
N ARG A 117 2.46 0.36 -17.71
CA ARG A 117 3.56 -0.36 -18.38
C ARG A 117 3.23 -1.83 -18.60
N ASN A 118 2.63 -2.48 -17.61
CA ASN A 118 2.14 -3.87 -17.73
C ASN A 118 1.17 -4.01 -18.92
N ILE A 119 0.18 -3.12 -19.02
CA ILE A 119 -0.81 -3.13 -20.10
C ILE A 119 -0.13 -2.94 -21.47
N CYS A 120 0.85 -2.04 -21.61
CA CYS A 120 1.55 -1.84 -22.88
C CYS A 120 2.26 -3.11 -23.37
N ILE A 121 2.93 -3.84 -22.47
CA ILE A 121 3.65 -5.07 -22.83
C ILE A 121 2.67 -6.24 -23.05
N ALA A 122 1.63 -6.38 -22.21
CA ALA A 122 0.58 -7.39 -22.41
C ALA A 122 -0.06 -7.25 -23.80
N ASN A 123 -0.50 -6.04 -24.15
CA ASN A 123 -1.09 -5.74 -25.44
C ASN A 123 -0.14 -6.03 -26.63
N PHE A 124 1.16 -5.81 -26.44
CA PHE A 124 2.15 -6.19 -27.47
C PHE A 124 2.18 -7.69 -27.69
N PHE A 125 2.30 -8.50 -26.63
CA PHE A 125 2.31 -9.95 -26.76
C PHE A 125 0.98 -10.53 -27.27
N ASP A 126 -0.15 -9.93 -26.90
CA ASP A 126 -1.46 -10.37 -27.42
C ASP A 126 -1.57 -10.09 -28.93
N LYS A 127 -1.19 -8.90 -29.39
CA LYS A 127 -1.16 -8.58 -30.84
C LYS A 127 -0.11 -9.38 -31.61
N LEU A 128 1.00 -9.74 -30.96
CA LEU A 128 2.02 -10.58 -31.57
C LEU A 128 1.47 -11.96 -31.97
N LYS A 129 0.55 -12.51 -31.16
CA LYS A 129 -0.12 -13.80 -31.47
C LYS A 129 -1.02 -13.74 -32.71
N GLU A 130 -1.46 -12.55 -33.10
CA GLU A 130 -2.30 -12.31 -34.28
C GLU A 130 -1.46 -12.21 -35.56
N LEU A 131 -0.13 -12.09 -35.46
CA LEU A 131 0.79 -12.00 -36.58
C LEU A 131 1.34 -13.38 -36.96
N SER A 132 2.01 -13.44 -38.11
CA SER A 132 2.71 -14.66 -38.57
C SER A 132 3.72 -15.13 -37.51
N ALA A 133 3.76 -16.44 -37.24
CA ALA A 133 4.61 -17.03 -36.21
C ALA A 133 6.12 -16.80 -36.43
N ASP A 134 6.52 -16.55 -37.66
CA ASP A 134 7.91 -16.33 -38.06
C ASP A 134 8.31 -14.84 -38.10
N ILE A 135 7.38 -13.91 -37.80
CA ILE A 135 7.62 -12.48 -37.95
C ILE A 135 8.78 -11.96 -37.10
N VAL A 136 8.95 -12.52 -35.89
CA VAL A 136 10.02 -12.16 -34.96
C VAL A 136 11.37 -12.62 -35.51
N ALA A 137 11.42 -13.86 -36.05
CA ALA A 137 12.58 -14.44 -36.71
C ALA A 137 12.96 -13.66 -37.99
N LEU A 138 11.98 -13.33 -38.81
CA LEU A 138 12.19 -12.52 -40.01
C LEU A 138 12.72 -11.11 -39.72
N ALA A 139 12.29 -10.52 -38.59
CA ALA A 139 12.85 -9.25 -38.09
C ALA A 139 14.25 -9.42 -37.46
N GLY A 140 14.67 -10.65 -37.15
CA GLY A 140 15.95 -11.00 -36.55
C GLY A 140 16.08 -10.44 -35.11
N VAL A 141 15.04 -10.61 -34.31
CA VAL A 141 14.96 -10.16 -32.89
C VAL A 141 14.39 -11.24 -31.95
N ASP A 142 14.56 -12.53 -32.35
CA ASP A 142 14.02 -13.67 -31.59
C ASP A 142 14.54 -13.73 -30.16
N ASP A 143 15.86 -13.61 -30.02
CA ASP A 143 16.48 -13.73 -28.69
C ASP A 143 16.07 -12.58 -27.77
N GLU A 144 16.02 -11.36 -28.30
CA GLU A 144 15.58 -10.20 -27.55
C GLU A 144 14.08 -10.30 -27.19
N CYS A 145 13.25 -10.87 -28.07
CA CYS A 145 11.82 -11.07 -27.81
C CYS A 145 11.59 -12.10 -26.69
N LYS A 146 12.33 -13.24 -26.73
CA LYS A 146 12.28 -14.25 -25.65
C LYS A 146 12.71 -13.69 -24.32
N VAL A 147 13.84 -12.96 -24.29
CA VAL A 147 14.32 -12.33 -23.06
C VAL A 147 13.33 -11.27 -22.55
N LEU A 148 12.69 -10.52 -23.45
CA LEU A 148 11.64 -9.57 -23.07
C LEU A 148 10.43 -10.29 -22.45
N GLU A 149 10.02 -11.41 -23.00
CA GLU A 149 8.92 -12.22 -22.50
C GLU A 149 9.21 -12.78 -21.10
N GLU A 150 10.40 -13.36 -20.88
CA GLU A 150 10.84 -13.88 -19.59
C GLU A 150 10.85 -12.79 -18.52
N VAL A 151 11.46 -11.64 -18.83
CA VAL A 151 11.53 -10.51 -17.89
C VAL A 151 10.15 -9.90 -17.64
N TYR A 152 9.27 -9.88 -18.64
CA TYR A 152 7.90 -9.45 -18.49
C TYR A 152 7.11 -10.37 -17.53
N TYR A 153 7.20 -11.69 -17.68
CA TYR A 153 6.52 -12.63 -16.78
C TYR A 153 7.04 -12.54 -15.34
N LYS A 154 8.35 -12.35 -15.17
CA LYS A 154 8.92 -12.09 -13.84
C LYS A 154 8.34 -10.80 -13.23
N PHE A 155 8.34 -9.70 -13.98
CA PHE A 155 7.74 -8.43 -13.54
C PHE A 155 6.24 -8.58 -13.25
N TYR A 156 5.50 -9.27 -14.12
CA TYR A 156 4.06 -9.47 -13.96
C TYR A 156 3.73 -10.24 -12.68
N ASN A 157 4.47 -11.30 -12.36
CA ASN A 157 4.29 -12.07 -11.14
C ASN A 157 4.55 -11.23 -9.90
N GLU A 158 5.66 -10.50 -9.84
CA GLU A 158 5.99 -9.60 -8.73
C GLU A 158 4.97 -8.46 -8.62
N TYR A 159 4.55 -7.90 -9.75
CA TYR A 159 3.53 -6.86 -9.80
C TYR A 159 2.18 -7.37 -9.28
N ARG A 160 1.75 -8.58 -9.66
CA ARG A 160 0.50 -9.18 -9.20
C ARG A 160 0.50 -9.42 -7.69
N ILE A 161 1.61 -9.90 -7.14
CA ILE A 161 1.77 -10.09 -5.69
C ILE A 161 1.67 -8.75 -4.93
N THR A 162 2.18 -7.66 -5.51
CA THR A 162 2.22 -6.35 -4.87
C THR A 162 1.07 -5.42 -5.21
N SER A 163 0.26 -5.75 -6.24
CA SER A 163 -0.86 -4.93 -6.71
C SER A 163 -2.21 -5.41 -6.15
N GLY A 164 -3.12 -4.45 -6.06
CA GLY A 164 -4.58 -4.54 -5.89
C GLY A 164 -5.10 -5.59 -4.90
N GLU A 165 -5.27 -6.83 -5.33
CA GLU A 165 -5.97 -7.86 -4.55
C GLU A 165 -5.25 -8.25 -3.25
N PHE A 166 -3.93 -8.39 -3.29
CA PHE A 166 -3.15 -8.75 -2.10
C PHE A 166 -3.08 -7.56 -1.12
N ARG A 167 -2.95 -6.35 -1.65
CA ARG A 167 -2.96 -5.11 -0.85
C ARG A 167 -4.33 -4.82 -0.24
N GLU A 168 -5.40 -5.07 -0.98
CA GLU A 168 -6.77 -4.91 -0.48
C GLU A 168 -7.10 -5.95 0.59
N GLY A 169 -6.72 -7.20 0.40
CA GLY A 169 -6.86 -8.25 1.41
C GLY A 169 -6.08 -7.94 2.70
N ALA A 170 -4.82 -7.52 2.59
CA ALA A 170 -4.00 -7.13 3.73
C ALA A 170 -4.55 -5.86 4.43
N LYS A 171 -5.05 -4.89 3.66
CA LYS A 171 -5.70 -3.68 4.18
C LYS A 171 -7.00 -4.01 4.91
N SER A 172 -7.84 -4.85 4.33
CA SER A 172 -9.10 -5.30 4.94
C SER A 172 -8.83 -6.03 6.26
N LYS A 173 -7.86 -6.96 6.28
CA LYS A 173 -7.44 -7.67 7.49
C LYS A 173 -6.92 -6.70 8.56
N SER A 174 -6.07 -5.74 8.20
CA SER A 174 -5.56 -4.73 9.14
C SER A 174 -6.66 -3.81 9.66
N GLN A 175 -7.70 -3.53 8.87
CA GLN A 175 -8.86 -2.77 9.31
C GLN A 175 -9.74 -3.54 10.28
N ALA A 176 -9.95 -4.85 10.05
CA ALA A 176 -10.68 -5.71 10.99
C ALA A 176 -9.95 -5.81 12.33
N LEU A 177 -8.63 -6.01 12.32
CA LEU A 177 -7.80 -6.01 13.53
C LEU A 177 -7.80 -4.66 14.25
N LYS A 178 -7.85 -3.54 13.50
CA LYS A 178 -8.06 -2.20 14.07
C LYS A 178 -9.41 -2.07 14.79
N GLN A 179 -10.48 -2.61 14.22
CA GLN A 179 -11.80 -2.58 14.86
C GLN A 179 -11.79 -3.39 16.17
N GLU A 180 -11.13 -4.55 16.16
CA GLU A 180 -11.02 -5.39 17.35
C GLU A 180 -10.23 -4.71 18.48
N VAL A 181 -9.06 -4.11 18.17
CA VAL A 181 -8.29 -3.39 19.20
C VAL A 181 -9.03 -2.17 19.73
N ASN A 182 -9.77 -1.46 18.88
CA ASN A 182 -10.61 -0.35 19.32
C ASN A 182 -11.73 -0.82 20.28
N LYS A 183 -12.37 -1.96 19.98
CA LYS A 183 -13.37 -2.57 20.84
C LYS A 183 -12.79 -2.94 22.19
N LYS A 184 -11.64 -3.60 22.21
CA LYS A 184 -10.95 -3.99 23.46
C LYS A 184 -10.48 -2.77 24.28
N PHE A 185 -10.13 -1.68 23.62
CA PHE A 185 -9.87 -0.42 24.33
C PHE A 185 -11.12 0.13 25.03
N VAL A 186 -12.28 0.10 24.38
CA VAL A 186 -13.56 0.54 24.99
C VAL A 186 -13.88 -0.32 26.22
N GLU A 187 -13.82 -1.66 26.09
CA GLU A 187 -14.02 -2.60 27.20
C GLU A 187 -13.05 -2.31 28.37
N PHE A 188 -11.78 -2.05 28.06
CA PHE A 188 -10.77 -1.67 29.05
C PHE A 188 -11.11 -0.33 29.74
N VAL A 189 -11.55 0.69 28.99
CA VAL A 189 -11.97 1.98 29.57
C VAL A 189 -13.17 1.83 30.50
N GLU A 190 -14.18 1.04 30.08
CA GLU A 190 -15.35 0.74 30.89
C GLU A 190 -14.98 0.04 32.20
N PHE A 191 -14.07 -0.93 32.13
CA PHE A 191 -13.57 -1.64 33.30
C PHE A 191 -12.85 -0.73 34.28
N ILE A 192 -11.90 0.11 33.80
CA ILE A 192 -11.18 1.06 34.67
C ILE A 192 -12.14 2.06 35.30
N ASN A 193 -13.09 2.60 34.55
CA ASN A 193 -14.09 3.52 35.07
C ASN A 193 -14.99 2.84 36.11
N ALA A 194 -15.36 1.58 35.93
CA ALA A 194 -16.10 0.80 36.90
C ALA A 194 -15.31 0.62 38.23
N LEU A 195 -14.02 0.29 38.13
CA LEU A 195 -13.14 0.18 39.32
C LEU A 195 -13.06 1.49 40.07
N ILE A 196 -12.90 2.62 39.37
CA ILE A 196 -12.88 3.95 40.00
C ILE A 196 -14.18 4.24 40.74
N ASN A 197 -15.33 3.90 40.11
CA ASN A 197 -16.64 4.14 40.71
C ASN A 197 -16.91 3.29 41.96
N VAL A 198 -16.41 2.06 41.99
CA VAL A 198 -16.64 1.11 43.08
C VAL A 198 -15.67 1.31 44.26
N SER A 199 -14.46 1.78 43.97
CA SER A 199 -13.40 1.90 44.98
C SER A 199 -13.66 2.97 46.06
N HIS A 200 -14.54 3.93 45.77
CA HIS A 200 -14.74 5.13 46.60
C HIS A 200 -13.47 5.96 46.84
N ASP A 201 -12.37 5.66 46.17
CA ASP A 201 -11.12 6.42 46.16
C ASP A 201 -11.09 7.35 44.95
N GLU A 202 -11.25 8.64 45.17
CA GLU A 202 -11.26 9.65 44.11
C GLU A 202 -9.92 9.77 43.38
N ASN A 203 -8.83 9.30 43.99
CA ASN A 203 -7.48 9.36 43.43
C ASN A 203 -7.04 8.05 42.79
N LEU A 204 -7.85 7.00 42.91
CA LEU A 204 -7.54 5.72 42.30
C LEU A 204 -7.32 5.88 40.79
N TYR A 205 -6.13 5.54 40.32
CA TYR A 205 -5.72 5.68 38.93
C TYR A 205 -5.77 7.10 38.33
N SER A 206 -5.85 8.17 39.19
CA SER A 206 -5.96 9.54 38.68
C SER A 206 -4.83 9.94 37.74
N ASP A 207 -3.58 9.57 38.05
CA ASP A 207 -2.41 9.87 37.23
C ASP A 207 -2.44 9.10 35.90
N PHE A 208 -2.79 7.81 35.94
CA PHE A 208 -3.01 7.01 34.76
C PHE A 208 -4.09 7.61 33.85
N CYS A 209 -5.25 7.95 34.43
CA CYS A 209 -6.36 8.55 33.69
C CYS A 209 -5.96 9.90 33.06
N ASN A 210 -5.19 10.72 33.75
CA ASN A 210 -4.69 12.00 33.24
C ASN A 210 -3.77 11.79 32.03
N VAL A 211 -2.84 10.84 32.09
CA VAL A 211 -1.92 10.52 31.02
C VAL A 211 -2.69 10.00 29.80
N VAL A 212 -3.60 9.02 29.98
CA VAL A 212 -4.38 8.46 28.89
C VAL A 212 -5.34 9.49 28.28
N ASN A 213 -5.97 10.34 29.11
CA ASN A 213 -6.80 11.45 28.61
C ASN A 213 -5.99 12.47 27.81
N GLY A 214 -4.71 12.67 28.14
CA GLY A 214 -3.76 13.43 27.32
C GLY A 214 -3.59 12.81 25.92
N TYR A 215 -3.34 11.52 25.85
CA TYR A 215 -3.23 10.81 24.56
C TYR A 215 -4.53 10.87 23.73
N ILE A 216 -5.69 10.80 24.39
CA ILE A 216 -7.00 10.98 23.73
C ILE A 216 -7.12 12.40 23.14
N SER A 217 -6.73 13.42 23.89
CA SER A 217 -6.74 14.82 23.44
C SER A 217 -5.85 15.02 22.21
N ASP A 218 -4.65 14.46 22.23
CA ASP A 218 -3.71 14.51 21.10
C ASP A 218 -4.25 13.77 19.85
N ALA A 219 -4.89 12.62 20.06
CA ALA A 219 -5.53 11.87 19.00
C ALA A 219 -6.68 12.67 18.35
N ILE A 220 -7.54 13.31 19.15
CA ILE A 220 -8.62 14.18 18.69
C ILE A 220 -8.06 15.36 17.88
N THR A 221 -7.00 16.00 18.37
CA THR A 221 -6.32 17.11 17.69
C THR A 221 -5.76 16.66 16.35
N THR A 222 -5.13 15.51 16.30
CA THR A 222 -4.61 14.91 15.06
C THR A 222 -5.72 14.64 14.05
N ILE A 223 -6.87 14.13 14.47
CA ILE A 223 -8.05 13.92 13.60
C ILE A 223 -8.54 15.25 13.02
N ARG A 224 -8.63 16.29 13.84
CA ARG A 224 -9.07 17.64 13.41
C ARG A 224 -8.11 18.24 12.38
N GLN A 225 -6.81 18.17 12.63
CA GLN A 225 -5.78 18.62 11.68
C GLN A 225 -5.84 17.88 10.34
N CYS A 226 -5.98 16.55 10.36
CA CYS A 226 -6.13 15.74 9.14
C CYS A 226 -7.37 16.12 8.34
N ARG A 227 -8.48 16.47 8.99
CA ARG A 227 -9.71 16.94 8.32
C ARG A 227 -9.51 18.31 7.68
N ALA A 228 -8.92 19.24 8.41
CA ALA A 228 -8.64 20.59 7.90
C ALA A 228 -7.73 20.53 6.66
N GLN A 229 -6.66 19.72 6.69
CA GLN A 229 -5.78 19.52 5.54
C GLN A 229 -6.49 18.90 4.34
N ARG A 230 -7.39 17.92 4.56
CA ARG A 230 -8.18 17.32 3.46
C ARG A 230 -9.13 18.33 2.83
N ALA A 231 -9.82 19.12 3.67
CA ALA A 231 -10.74 20.16 3.20
C ALA A 231 -10.00 21.23 2.36
N ARG A 232 -8.79 21.66 2.84
CA ARG A 232 -7.94 22.59 2.09
C ARG A 232 -7.53 22.02 0.73
N ARG A 233 -7.00 20.78 0.69
CA ARG A 233 -6.60 20.12 -0.56
C ARG A 233 -7.77 19.91 -1.53
N LYS A 234 -8.99 19.70 -1.01
CA LYS A 234 -10.19 19.58 -1.85
C LYS A 234 -10.50 20.91 -2.53
N ARG A 235 -10.51 22.02 -1.78
CA ARG A 235 -10.72 23.37 -2.32
C ARG A 235 -9.67 23.73 -3.38
N GLU A 236 -8.38 23.51 -3.08
CA GLU A 236 -7.28 23.76 -4.02
C GLU A 236 -7.41 22.97 -5.35
N ARG A 237 -8.04 21.78 -5.32
CA ARG A 237 -8.33 21.00 -6.54
C ARG A 237 -9.53 21.52 -7.30
N GLU A 238 -10.56 21.96 -6.61
CA GLU A 238 -11.77 22.56 -7.18
C GLU A 238 -11.42 23.89 -7.86
N ASP A 239 -10.63 24.73 -7.21
CA ASP A 239 -10.15 26.01 -7.77
C ASP A 239 -9.32 25.81 -9.05
N ARG A 240 -8.43 24.78 -9.07
CA ARG A 240 -7.64 24.44 -10.26
C ARG A 240 -8.44 23.83 -11.41
N ALA A 241 -9.61 23.28 -11.13
CA ALA A 241 -10.48 22.71 -12.17
C ALA A 241 -11.42 23.74 -12.81
N GLN A 242 -11.55 24.95 -12.20
CA GLN A 242 -12.40 26.04 -12.67
C GLN A 242 -11.63 27.17 -13.38
N GLY A 243 -10.30 27.18 -13.32
CA GLY A 243 -9.41 28.10 -14.03
C GLY A 243 -8.65 27.42 -15.15
#